data_c046b32998534a5331bd330834dd46f1
#
_entry.id   c046b32998534a5331bd330834dd46f1
#
_cell.length_a   1.000
_cell.length_b   1.000
_cell.length_c   1.000
_cell.angle_alpha   90.00
_cell.angle_beta   90.00
_cell.angle_gamma   90.00
#
_symmetry.space_group_name_H-M   'P 1'
#
loop_
_entity.id
_entity.type
_entity.pdbx_description
1 polymer ?
#
loop_
_entity_poly.entity_id
_entity_poly.type
_entity_poly.pdbx_seq_one_letter_code
_entity_poly.pdbx_strand_id
1 'polypeptide(L)'
;MIKRLSRSISFRLLLIFLLLGSLFVFGTYKAIQRFYNSDQMRGLVSGHLSLHVSYVRADIGVPPDIERAIGITEKVPVDIRILGPDVDWASDPAFPRLEQLTFASSPAFSDEPGAWAVELRGVDFANLDNHNFLRMRQGGYDIVVSTPRISDVSDGPPLVPLVLGM
;
A
#
# COMPACT_ATOMS: atom_id res chain seq x y z
N MET A 1 7.98 11.90 -51.22
CA MET A 1 6.58 11.79 -50.70
C MET A 1 6.33 12.64 -49.46
N ILE A 2 7.27 12.72 -48.49
CA ILE A 2 7.14 13.44 -47.21
C ILE A 2 6.90 14.97 -47.37
N LYS A 3 7.52 15.62 -48.36
CA LYS A 3 7.35 17.08 -48.60
C LYS A 3 5.94 17.53 -49.00
N ARG A 4 5.09 16.66 -49.54
CA ARG A 4 3.69 16.99 -49.86
C ARG A 4 2.73 16.91 -48.68
N LEU A 5 3.00 15.99 -47.70
CA LEU A 5 2.20 15.89 -46.49
C LEU A 5 2.35 17.11 -45.56
N SER A 6 3.57 17.69 -45.49
CA SER A 6 3.81 18.85 -44.59
C SER A 6 3.10 20.15 -45.05
N ARG A 7 2.55 20.19 -46.27
CA ARG A 7 1.78 21.33 -46.79
C ARG A 7 0.27 21.22 -46.55
N SER A 8 -0.23 20.06 -46.13
CA SER A 8 -1.63 19.88 -45.79
C SER A 8 -1.98 20.55 -44.48
N ILE A 9 -3.00 21.39 -44.46
CA ILE A 9 -3.52 22.05 -43.25
C ILE A 9 -3.91 21.01 -42.21
N SER A 10 -4.53 19.90 -42.63
CA SER A 10 -4.92 18.79 -41.78
C SER A 10 -3.73 18.13 -41.10
N PHE A 11 -2.59 17.99 -41.75
CA PHE A 11 -1.38 17.43 -41.18
C PHE A 11 -0.77 18.36 -40.14
N ARG A 12 -0.80 19.66 -40.35
CA ARG A 12 -0.35 20.65 -39.36
C ARG A 12 -1.22 20.67 -38.13
N LEU A 13 -2.54 20.61 -38.32
CA LEU A 13 -3.48 20.50 -37.21
C LEU A 13 -3.27 19.22 -36.42
N LEU A 14 -3.08 18.08 -37.09
CA LEU A 14 -2.77 16.80 -36.41
C LEU A 14 -1.50 16.89 -35.54
N LEU A 15 -0.43 17.50 -36.08
CA LEU A 15 0.81 17.70 -35.37
C LEU A 15 0.62 18.59 -34.13
N ILE A 16 -0.15 19.67 -34.27
CA ILE A 16 -0.46 20.58 -33.16
C ILE A 16 -1.24 19.83 -32.07
N PHE A 17 -2.24 19.04 -32.46
CA PHE A 17 -3.01 18.23 -31.51
C PHE A 17 -2.15 17.17 -30.78
N LEU A 18 -1.28 16.49 -31.53
CA LEU A 18 -0.33 15.53 -30.94
C LEU A 18 0.62 16.20 -29.96
N LEU A 19 1.15 17.36 -30.31
CA LEU A 19 2.07 18.12 -29.47
C LEU A 19 1.39 18.63 -28.20
N LEU A 20 0.19 19.21 -28.33
CA LEU A 20 -0.61 19.66 -27.19
C LEU A 20 -1.03 18.49 -26.30
N GLY A 21 -1.47 17.38 -26.88
CA GLY A 21 -1.82 16.16 -26.14
C GLY A 21 -0.63 15.60 -25.38
N SER A 22 0.53 15.50 -26.03
CA SER A 22 1.76 15.04 -25.37
C SER A 22 2.20 15.96 -24.24
N LEU A 23 2.13 17.27 -24.44
CA LEU A 23 2.46 18.26 -23.42
C LEU A 23 1.50 18.16 -22.22
N PHE A 24 0.20 17.98 -22.47
CA PHE A 24 -0.80 17.81 -21.44
C PHE A 24 -0.55 16.53 -20.63
N VAL A 25 -0.35 15.39 -21.28
CA VAL A 25 -0.05 14.11 -20.61
C VAL A 25 1.22 14.23 -19.79
N PHE A 26 2.30 14.79 -20.35
CA PHE A 26 3.56 14.97 -19.64
C PHE A 26 3.41 15.92 -18.44
N GLY A 27 2.69 17.04 -18.62
CA GLY A 27 2.42 18.00 -17.54
C GLY A 27 1.62 17.38 -16.41
N THR A 28 0.56 16.63 -16.74
CA THR A 28 -0.26 15.91 -15.77
C THR A 28 0.56 14.85 -15.00
N TYR A 29 1.35 14.07 -15.74
CA TYR A 29 2.23 13.07 -15.12
C TYR A 29 3.22 13.70 -14.11
N LYS A 30 3.87 14.80 -14.51
CA LYS A 30 4.78 15.54 -13.63
C LYS A 30 4.06 16.16 -12.42
N ALA A 31 2.86 16.69 -12.61
CA ALA A 31 2.06 17.24 -11.52
C ALA A 31 1.65 16.15 -10.52
N ILE A 32 1.22 15.00 -11.00
CA ILE A 32 0.88 13.83 -10.17
C ILE A 32 2.11 13.37 -9.38
N GLN A 33 3.25 13.17 -10.04
CA GLN A 33 4.50 12.79 -9.35
C GLN A 33 4.88 13.80 -8.26
N ARG A 34 4.78 15.10 -8.56
CA ARG A 34 5.12 16.14 -7.60
C ARG A 34 4.16 16.16 -6.41
N PHE A 35 2.88 15.91 -6.64
CA PHE A 35 1.87 15.80 -5.61
C PHE A 35 2.13 14.61 -4.67
N TYR A 36 2.32 13.41 -5.24
CA TYR A 36 2.60 12.22 -4.44
C TYR A 36 3.94 12.30 -3.68
N ASN A 37 4.94 12.97 -4.23
CA ASN A 37 6.24 13.16 -3.58
C ASN A 37 6.27 14.36 -2.63
N SER A 38 5.15 15.05 -2.41
CA SER A 38 5.10 16.19 -1.50
C SER A 38 5.18 15.75 -0.04
N ASP A 39 5.91 16.51 0.79
CA ASP A 39 6.02 16.26 2.23
C ASP A 39 4.66 16.34 2.93
N GLN A 40 3.73 17.14 2.39
CA GLN A 40 2.36 17.25 2.89
C GLN A 40 1.59 15.94 2.73
N MET A 41 1.71 15.28 1.57
CA MET A 41 1.05 13.99 1.35
C MET A 41 1.66 12.91 2.24
N ARG A 42 2.98 12.88 2.35
CA ARG A 42 3.69 11.97 3.27
C ARG A 42 3.23 12.17 4.71
N GLY A 43 3.18 13.42 5.17
CA GLY A 43 2.72 13.76 6.52
C GLY A 43 1.27 13.35 6.77
N LEU A 44 0.40 13.50 5.78
CA LEU A 44 -1.00 13.13 5.88
C LEU A 44 -1.18 11.61 5.97
N VAL A 45 -0.51 10.86 5.11
CA VAL A 45 -0.56 9.39 5.12
C VAL A 45 0.08 8.83 6.40
N SER A 46 1.26 9.32 6.80
CA SER A 46 1.91 8.86 8.03
C SER A 46 1.11 9.21 9.29
N GLY A 47 0.52 10.40 9.32
CA GLY A 47 -0.34 10.82 10.43
C GLY A 47 -1.59 9.94 10.55
N HIS A 48 -2.23 9.65 9.43
CA HIS A 48 -3.42 8.81 9.40
C HIS A 48 -3.10 7.36 9.82
N LEU A 49 -2.04 6.80 9.27
CA LEU A 49 -1.58 5.45 9.62
C LEU A 49 -1.15 5.38 11.10
N SER A 50 -0.46 6.41 11.62
CA SER A 50 -0.08 6.51 13.03
C SER A 50 -1.29 6.51 13.97
N LEU A 51 -2.36 7.20 13.59
CA LEU A 51 -3.61 7.20 14.35
C LEU A 51 -4.23 5.80 14.39
N HIS A 52 -4.32 5.11 13.26
CA HIS A 52 -4.85 3.74 13.21
C HIS A 52 -4.03 2.77 14.05
N VAL A 53 -2.71 2.82 13.92
CA VAL A 53 -1.79 2.00 14.72
C VAL A 53 -1.96 2.26 16.21
N SER A 54 -2.06 3.54 16.61
CA SER A 54 -2.24 3.92 18.01
C SER A 54 -3.59 3.45 18.54
N TYR A 55 -4.63 3.50 17.72
CA TYR A 55 -5.97 3.06 18.09
C TYR A 55 -6.00 1.52 18.29
N VAL A 56 -5.48 0.76 17.33
CA VAL A 56 -5.39 -0.71 17.44
C VAL A 56 -4.58 -1.12 18.65
N ARG A 57 -3.43 -0.46 18.90
CA ARG A 57 -2.59 -0.70 20.06
C ARG A 57 -3.31 -0.44 21.38
N ALA A 58 -4.04 0.66 21.48
CA ALA A 58 -4.77 1.03 22.68
C ALA A 58 -5.98 0.12 22.93
N ASP A 59 -6.67 -0.29 21.88
CA ASP A 59 -7.86 -1.13 21.97
C ASP A 59 -7.50 -2.57 22.36
N ILE A 60 -6.45 -3.15 21.78
CA ILE A 60 -5.95 -4.49 22.14
C ILE A 60 -5.40 -4.52 23.58
N GLY A 61 -4.71 -3.45 24.01
CA GLY A 61 -4.20 -3.33 25.39
C GLY A 61 -2.94 -4.14 25.70
N VAL A 62 -2.56 -4.16 27.00
CA VAL A 62 -1.42 -4.93 27.55
C VAL A 62 -1.83 -5.53 28.90
N PRO A 63 -1.86 -6.87 29.05
CA PRO A 63 -1.63 -7.89 28.04
C PRO A 63 -2.67 -7.82 26.89
N PRO A 64 -2.35 -8.34 25.70
CA PRO A 64 -3.26 -8.29 24.56
C PRO A 64 -4.56 -9.06 24.83
N ASP A 65 -5.69 -8.42 24.56
CA ASP A 65 -7.02 -8.99 24.68
C ASP A 65 -7.47 -9.54 23.31
N ILE A 66 -7.60 -10.87 23.24
CA ILE A 66 -7.97 -11.58 22.00
C ILE A 66 -9.41 -11.24 21.58
N GLU A 67 -10.33 -11.07 22.53
CA GLU A 67 -11.74 -10.74 22.20
C GLU A 67 -11.84 -9.37 21.53
N ARG A 68 -11.04 -8.41 22.01
CA ARG A 68 -10.94 -7.09 21.36
C ARG A 68 -10.30 -7.17 19.99
N ALA A 69 -9.27 -8.00 19.82
CA ALA A 69 -8.65 -8.21 18.52
C ALA A 69 -9.66 -8.79 17.51
N ILE A 70 -10.49 -9.76 17.92
CA ILE A 70 -11.59 -10.29 17.11
C ILE A 70 -12.58 -9.16 16.75
N GLY A 71 -13.00 -8.36 17.72
CA GLY A 71 -13.91 -7.25 17.47
C GLY A 71 -13.36 -6.19 16.50
N ILE A 72 -12.04 -6.03 16.40
CA ILE A 72 -11.41 -5.17 15.39
C ILE A 72 -11.53 -5.81 14.00
N THR A 73 -11.23 -7.10 13.86
CA THR A 73 -11.29 -7.81 12.55
C THR A 73 -12.71 -7.92 12.01
N GLU A 74 -13.73 -7.86 12.86
CA GLU A 74 -15.12 -7.82 12.44
C GLU A 74 -15.53 -6.45 11.86
N LYS A 75 -14.91 -5.36 12.35
CA LYS A 75 -15.26 -3.97 11.97
C LYS A 75 -14.42 -3.46 10.81
N VAL A 76 -13.19 -3.96 10.69
CA VAL A 76 -12.20 -3.47 9.71
C VAL A 76 -11.67 -4.68 8.93
N PRO A 77 -11.52 -4.57 7.60
CA PRO A 77 -11.00 -5.67 6.76
C PRO A 77 -9.48 -5.85 6.94
N VAL A 78 -9.08 -6.29 8.12
CA VAL A 78 -7.70 -6.60 8.49
C VAL A 78 -7.62 -7.96 9.15
N ASP A 79 -6.47 -8.61 9.06
CA ASP A 79 -6.16 -9.79 9.85
C ASP A 79 -5.11 -9.44 10.89
N ILE A 80 -5.22 -10.06 12.06
CA ILE A 80 -4.36 -9.77 13.20
C ILE A 80 -3.72 -11.08 13.69
N ARG A 81 -2.42 -11.02 13.98
CA ARG A 81 -1.70 -12.06 14.71
C ARG A 81 -1.09 -11.46 15.96
N ILE A 82 -1.25 -12.15 17.08
CA ILE A 82 -0.66 -11.80 18.38
C ILE A 82 0.27 -12.92 18.78
N LEU A 83 1.54 -12.58 19.03
CA LEU A 83 2.56 -13.51 19.47
C LEU A 83 3.21 -12.98 20.75
N GLY A 84 3.34 -13.81 21.77
CA GLY A 84 3.96 -13.47 23.04
C GLY A 84 4.38 -14.70 23.82
N PRO A 85 4.84 -14.52 25.09
CA PRO A 85 5.35 -15.61 25.91
C PRO A 85 4.30 -16.70 26.20
N ASP A 86 3.04 -16.31 26.25
CA ASP A 86 1.89 -17.10 26.68
C ASP A 86 0.78 -17.17 25.62
N VAL A 87 0.96 -16.52 24.45
CA VAL A 87 -0.05 -16.46 23.40
C VAL A 87 0.58 -16.58 22.02
N ASP A 88 -0.02 -17.40 21.17
CA ASP A 88 0.16 -17.40 19.70
C ASP A 88 -1.22 -17.56 19.08
N TRP A 89 -1.79 -16.45 18.65
CA TRP A 89 -3.12 -16.39 18.08
C TRP A 89 -3.11 -15.62 16.77
N ALA A 90 -3.92 -16.07 15.81
CA ALA A 90 -4.16 -15.38 14.55
C ALA A 90 -5.64 -15.42 14.21
N SER A 91 -6.15 -14.31 13.63
CA SER A 91 -7.54 -14.23 13.17
C SER A 91 -7.82 -15.11 11.95
N ASP A 92 -6.80 -15.32 11.10
CA ASP A 92 -6.84 -16.19 9.94
C ASP A 92 -5.79 -17.31 10.07
N PRO A 93 -6.18 -18.59 9.89
CA PRO A 93 -5.23 -19.71 9.87
C PRO A 93 -4.15 -19.61 8.79
N ALA A 94 -4.43 -18.91 7.69
CA ALA A 94 -3.48 -18.67 6.60
C ALA A 94 -2.47 -17.55 6.92
N PHE A 95 -2.57 -16.88 8.09
CA PHE A 95 -1.65 -15.81 8.47
C PHE A 95 -0.22 -16.34 8.54
N PRO A 96 0.75 -15.75 7.80
CA PRO A 96 2.11 -16.24 7.76
C PRO A 96 2.78 -16.22 9.14
N ARG A 97 3.73 -17.14 9.35
CA ARG A 97 4.54 -17.13 10.57
C ARG A 97 5.51 -15.96 10.53
N LEU A 98 5.88 -15.43 11.71
CA LEU A 98 6.77 -14.28 11.80
C LEU A 98 8.14 -14.53 11.13
N GLU A 99 8.63 -15.78 11.13
CA GLU A 99 9.88 -16.17 10.49
C GLU A 99 9.86 -16.03 8.96
N GLN A 100 8.68 -16.02 8.37
CA GLN A 100 8.48 -15.84 6.92
C GLN A 100 8.44 -14.36 6.52
N LEU A 101 8.32 -13.46 7.50
CA LEU A 101 8.19 -12.03 7.28
C LEU A 101 9.53 -11.33 7.56
N THR A 102 10.06 -10.65 6.55
CA THR A 102 11.24 -9.80 6.72
C THR A 102 10.81 -8.39 7.07
N PHE A 103 10.97 -8.03 8.35
CA PHE A 103 10.57 -6.75 8.86
C PHE A 103 11.66 -5.69 8.72
N ALA A 104 11.25 -4.49 8.28
CA ALA A 104 12.07 -3.29 8.23
C ALA A 104 11.36 -2.12 8.94
N SER A 105 12.12 -1.23 9.55
CA SER A 105 11.57 -0.05 10.26
C SER A 105 11.00 1.03 9.32
N SER A 106 11.21 0.89 8.02
CA SER A 106 10.63 1.79 7.02
C SER A 106 10.11 0.96 5.85
N PRO A 107 8.86 1.17 5.41
CA PRO A 107 8.35 0.46 4.25
C PRO A 107 9.01 0.99 3.00
N ALA A 108 9.67 0.13 2.25
CA ALA A 108 9.94 0.38 0.84
C ALA A 108 8.64 0.05 0.08
N PHE A 109 7.82 1.05 -0.22
CA PHE A 109 6.59 0.85 -1.01
C PHE A 109 6.86 0.56 -2.49
N SER A 110 8.09 0.76 -2.95
CA SER A 110 8.60 0.30 -4.25
C SER A 110 10.12 0.31 -4.26
N ASP A 111 10.72 -0.53 -5.10
CA ASP A 111 12.16 -0.53 -5.39
C ASP A 111 12.58 0.69 -6.26
N GLU A 112 11.67 1.61 -6.57
CA GLU A 112 11.96 2.78 -7.38
C GLU A 112 12.75 3.84 -6.59
N PRO A 113 13.78 4.44 -7.21
CA PRO A 113 14.51 5.56 -6.63
C PRO A 113 13.55 6.75 -6.39
N GLY A 114 13.32 7.11 -5.15
CA GLY A 114 12.38 8.16 -4.75
C GLY A 114 11.07 7.65 -4.15
N ALA A 115 10.92 6.34 -3.96
CA ALA A 115 9.84 5.77 -3.18
C ALA A 115 9.80 6.44 -1.79
N TRP A 116 8.64 6.94 -1.42
CA TRP A 116 8.45 7.56 -0.12
C TRP A 116 8.29 6.49 0.95
N ALA A 117 9.04 6.64 2.01
CA ALA A 117 8.95 5.81 3.19
C ALA A 117 8.11 6.52 4.26
N VAL A 118 7.21 5.78 4.89
CA VAL A 118 6.47 6.23 6.08
C VAL A 118 7.18 5.67 7.28
N GLU A 119 7.84 6.52 8.05
CA GLU A 119 8.47 6.12 9.30
C GLU A 119 7.47 6.27 10.44
N LEU A 120 7.07 5.14 11.05
CA LEU A 120 6.22 5.11 12.23
C LEU A 120 7.03 4.63 13.43
N ARG A 121 7.01 5.41 14.51
CA ARG A 121 7.73 5.05 15.74
C ARG A 121 7.21 3.73 16.33
N GLY A 122 8.11 2.74 16.43
CA GLY A 122 7.81 1.45 17.04
C GLY A 122 6.88 0.57 16.20
N VAL A 123 6.87 0.78 14.90
CA VAL A 123 6.19 -0.06 13.91
C VAL A 123 7.22 -0.51 12.89
N ASP A 124 7.28 -1.82 12.68
CA ASP A 124 8.06 -2.42 11.62
C ASP A 124 7.11 -2.88 10.50
N PHE A 125 7.61 -2.90 9.27
CA PHE A 125 6.85 -3.23 8.08
C PHE A 125 7.43 -4.46 7.39
N ALA A 126 6.57 -5.31 6.86
CA ALA A 126 6.95 -6.39 5.97
C ALA A 126 5.98 -6.44 4.78
N ASN A 127 6.44 -7.00 3.67
CA ASN A 127 5.60 -7.33 2.52
C ASN A 127 5.84 -8.78 2.15
N LEU A 128 4.77 -9.51 1.91
CA LEU A 128 4.80 -10.89 1.44
C LEU A 128 3.57 -11.13 0.56
N ASP A 129 3.76 -11.67 -0.65
CA ASP A 129 2.71 -12.06 -1.58
C ASP A 129 1.63 -10.97 -1.79
N ASN A 130 2.08 -9.72 -2.00
CA ASN A 130 1.24 -8.53 -2.19
C ASN A 130 0.43 -8.09 -0.96
N HIS A 131 0.70 -8.66 0.22
CA HIS A 131 0.14 -8.22 1.49
C HIS A 131 1.16 -7.39 2.25
N ASN A 132 0.67 -6.32 2.90
CA ASN A 132 1.49 -5.50 3.78
C ASN A 132 1.20 -5.87 5.23
N PHE A 133 2.26 -6.06 6.00
CA PHE A 133 2.21 -6.41 7.41
C PHE A 133 2.85 -5.30 8.24
N LEU A 134 2.15 -4.88 9.28
CA LEU A 134 2.62 -3.91 10.27
C LEU A 134 2.82 -4.61 11.59
N ARG A 135 4.05 -4.65 12.10
CA ARG A 135 4.36 -5.21 13.41
C ARG A 135 4.51 -4.11 14.45
N MET A 136 3.78 -4.22 15.53
CA MET A 136 3.85 -3.38 16.71
C MET A 136 4.36 -4.19 17.88
N ARG A 137 5.36 -3.71 18.61
CA ARG A 137 5.85 -4.34 19.84
C ARG A 137 5.31 -3.62 21.05
N GLN A 138 4.71 -4.37 21.97
CA GLN A 138 4.11 -3.81 23.18
C GLN A 138 4.13 -4.84 24.32
N GLY A 139 4.76 -4.50 25.47
CA GLY A 139 4.74 -5.32 26.67
C GLY A 139 5.32 -6.74 26.52
N GLY A 140 6.25 -6.95 25.57
CA GLY A 140 6.81 -8.27 25.27
C GLY A 140 5.99 -9.08 24.27
N TYR A 141 4.95 -8.48 23.69
CA TYR A 141 4.11 -9.06 22.64
C TYR A 141 4.40 -8.42 21.30
N ASP A 142 4.37 -9.23 20.24
CA ASP A 142 4.34 -8.78 18.84
C ASP A 142 2.90 -8.85 18.34
N ILE A 143 2.35 -7.69 17.95
CA ILE A 143 1.03 -7.58 17.32
C ILE A 143 1.28 -7.27 15.86
N VAL A 144 0.87 -8.16 14.97
CA VAL A 144 1.05 -8.01 13.52
C VAL A 144 -0.32 -7.86 12.87
N VAL A 145 -0.48 -6.82 12.07
CA VAL A 145 -1.72 -6.51 11.34
C VAL A 145 -1.44 -6.62 9.85
N SER A 146 -2.25 -7.39 9.13
CA SER A 146 -2.23 -7.48 7.67
C SER A 146 -3.24 -6.53 7.05
N THR A 147 -2.88 -5.82 5.99
CA THR A 147 -3.77 -4.98 5.18
C THR A 147 -3.47 -5.15 3.70
N PRO A 148 -4.41 -5.49 2.83
CA PRO A 148 -5.79 -5.90 3.09
C PRO A 148 -5.88 -7.28 3.75
N ARG A 149 -7.10 -7.78 4.00
CA ARG A 149 -7.31 -9.17 4.46
C ARG A 149 -6.65 -10.17 3.51
N ILE A 150 -6.10 -11.23 4.08
CA ILE A 150 -5.41 -12.27 3.32
C ILE A 150 -6.39 -12.97 2.37
N SER A 151 -7.63 -13.23 2.83
CA SER A 151 -8.70 -13.83 2.03
C SER A 151 -9.13 -12.98 0.83
N ASP A 152 -9.15 -11.66 0.99
CA ASP A 152 -9.68 -10.74 -0.04
C ASP A 152 -8.78 -10.67 -1.29
N VAL A 153 -7.50 -10.96 -1.15
CA VAL A 153 -6.54 -10.95 -2.27
C VAL A 153 -6.59 -12.26 -3.06
N SER A 154 -6.87 -13.39 -2.38
CA SER A 154 -6.98 -14.70 -3.04
C SER A 154 -8.24 -14.81 -3.90
N ASP A 155 -9.32 -14.10 -3.54
CA ASP A 155 -10.61 -14.12 -4.22
C ASP A 155 -10.78 -12.99 -5.25
N GLY A 156 -9.73 -12.21 -5.52
CA GLY A 156 -9.74 -11.17 -6.54
C GLY A 156 -10.13 -11.72 -7.90
N PRO A 157 -10.95 -10.99 -8.70
CA PRO A 157 -11.35 -11.47 -10.02
C PRO A 157 -10.08 -11.74 -10.84
N PRO A 158 -10.02 -12.88 -11.55
CA PRO A 158 -8.87 -13.19 -12.38
C PRO A 158 -8.68 -12.02 -13.34
N LEU A 159 -7.45 -11.47 -13.39
CA LEU A 159 -7.09 -10.46 -14.38
C LEU A 159 -7.34 -11.08 -15.75
N VAL A 160 -8.52 -10.78 -16.32
CA VAL A 160 -8.85 -11.18 -17.68
C VAL A 160 -7.84 -10.42 -18.54
N PRO A 161 -6.91 -11.12 -19.23
CA PRO A 161 -6.02 -10.43 -20.15
C PRO A 161 -6.92 -9.77 -21.20
N LEU A 162 -6.85 -8.45 -21.29
CA LEU A 162 -7.49 -7.69 -22.36
C LEU A 162 -6.78 -8.10 -23.65
N VAL A 163 -7.28 -9.19 -24.24
CA VAL A 163 -6.88 -9.57 -25.59
C VAL A 163 -7.43 -8.47 -26.48
N LEU A 164 -6.55 -7.54 -26.84
CA LEU A 164 -6.77 -6.61 -27.95
C LEU A 164 -6.97 -7.49 -29.18
N GLY A 165 -8.23 -7.81 -29.46
CA GLY A 165 -8.61 -8.34 -30.75
C GLY A 165 -8.33 -7.30 -31.83
N MET A 166 -7.46 -7.68 -32.75
CA MET A 166 -7.22 -6.99 -34.00
C MET A 166 -8.48 -7.02 -34.86
#